data_d5816a0456f182dca132f893ac83356e
#
_entry.id   d5816a0456f182dca132f893ac83356e
#
_cell.length_a   1.000
_cell.length_b   1.000
_cell.length_c   1.000
_cell.angle_alpha   90.00
_cell.angle_beta   90.00
_cell.angle_gamma   90.00
#
_symmetry.space_group_name_H-M   'P 1'
#
loop_
_entity.id
_entity.type
_entity.pdbx_description
1 polymer ?
#
loop_
_entity_poly.entity_id
_entity_poly.type
_entity_poly.pdbx_seq_one_letter_code
_entity_poly.pdbx_strand_id
1 'polypeptide(L)'
;MVTMTHKKQRGMFGDVAGRMGRWLYAKRYPPYPAGNHYDPHTRTFFNAEARRPVHAASAMWTFIFREKSLHPPAPLPILKPDWTTFLAPASKGRFIWFGHSTLMMRLGTQTILTDPLFGKSASPLPVMMHRFQDPPAPLEALPEIDVVLISHNHYDHLERKSIRILAKRQCHFIVPLGIGVLLQRWGVAPARITELDWWDSVEYNGVRYTALPARHYSGRGVFDNSRTLWASFVIQHKEERFYFHGDSSYGQHFDVIAERFNGFDIAFIENGQYDERWPDNHLFPHQTVELAVKLNPKRFMPIHWGAYPLALHAWNEPVLQSIPMAQKLGLNPLTPLIGQVFDVDTLTPSWFQNN
;
A
#
# COMPACT_ATOMS: atom_id res chain seq x y z
N MET A 1 29.60 11.14 -49.44
CA MET A 1 29.23 10.36 -48.28
C MET A 1 28.57 11.33 -47.28
N VAL A 2 27.25 11.44 -47.32
CA VAL A 2 26.48 12.42 -46.53
C VAL A 2 25.61 11.64 -45.58
N THR A 3 25.93 11.72 -44.30
CA THR A 3 25.17 11.11 -43.20
C THR A 3 23.98 12.02 -42.87
N MET A 4 22.78 11.59 -43.25
CA MET A 4 21.50 12.25 -42.81
C MET A 4 21.19 11.85 -41.39
N THR A 5 21.24 12.81 -40.49
CA THR A 5 20.70 12.73 -39.13
C THR A 5 19.20 13.06 -39.14
N HIS A 6 18.35 12.06 -38.93
CA HIS A 6 16.93 12.25 -38.69
C HIS A 6 16.69 12.82 -37.28
N LYS A 7 16.61 14.15 -37.16
CA LYS A 7 15.98 14.82 -36.02
C LYS A 7 14.46 14.67 -36.13
N LYS A 8 13.85 13.82 -35.31
CA LYS A 8 12.39 13.80 -35.11
C LYS A 8 11.95 15.16 -34.52
N GLN A 9 11.26 15.96 -35.31
CA GLN A 9 10.50 17.12 -34.83
C GLN A 9 9.34 16.62 -33.97
N ARG A 10 9.49 16.65 -32.66
CA ARG A 10 8.35 16.61 -31.71
C ARG A 10 7.69 17.98 -31.76
N GLY A 11 6.42 18.03 -32.14
CA GLY A 11 5.68 19.27 -32.32
C GLY A 11 5.72 20.15 -31.07
N MET A 12 6.16 21.41 -31.25
CA MET A 12 6.37 22.43 -30.24
C MET A 12 5.12 22.75 -29.39
N PHE A 13 3.91 22.52 -29.94
CA PHE A 13 2.64 22.74 -29.24
C PHE A 13 2.29 21.68 -28.19
N GLY A 14 2.68 20.41 -28.39
CA GLY A 14 2.47 19.35 -27.40
C GLY A 14 3.32 19.50 -26.14
N ASP A 15 4.50 20.12 -26.26
CA ASP A 15 5.41 20.31 -25.13
C ASP A 15 5.00 21.52 -24.25
N VAL A 16 4.42 22.57 -24.83
CA VAL A 16 3.95 23.75 -24.10
C VAL A 16 2.73 23.44 -23.23
N ALA A 17 1.75 22.72 -23.77
CA ALA A 17 0.57 22.31 -23.01
C ALA A 17 0.94 21.33 -21.88
N GLY A 18 1.89 20.43 -22.12
CA GLY A 18 2.43 19.52 -21.11
C GLY A 18 3.23 20.25 -20.01
N ARG A 19 4.01 21.26 -20.36
CA ARG A 19 4.76 22.10 -19.39
C ARG A 19 3.81 22.96 -18.54
N MET A 20 2.80 23.57 -19.14
CA MET A 20 1.81 24.37 -18.43
C MET A 20 0.95 23.53 -17.51
N GLY A 21 0.52 22.34 -17.96
CA GLY A 21 -0.18 21.38 -17.10
C GLY A 21 0.66 20.95 -15.90
N ARG A 22 1.91 20.56 -16.10
CA ARG A 22 2.85 20.23 -15.02
C ARG A 22 3.08 21.39 -14.05
N TRP A 23 3.20 22.62 -14.53
CA TRP A 23 3.40 23.80 -13.70
C TRP A 23 2.16 24.15 -12.85
N LEU A 24 0.95 24.07 -13.41
CA LEU A 24 -0.30 24.28 -12.69
C LEU A 24 -0.52 23.23 -11.60
N TYR A 25 -0.17 21.97 -11.88
CA TYR A 25 -0.23 20.90 -10.88
C TYR A 25 0.85 21.05 -9.79
N ALA A 26 2.05 21.47 -10.15
CA ALA A 26 3.12 21.71 -9.18
C ALA A 26 2.76 22.73 -8.11
N LYS A 27 1.92 23.73 -8.45
CA LYS A 27 1.43 24.75 -7.49
C LYS A 27 0.42 24.17 -6.47
N ARG A 28 -0.12 23.00 -6.70
CA ARG A 28 -1.08 22.34 -5.79
C ARG A 28 -0.43 21.68 -4.60
N TYR A 29 0.86 21.37 -4.70
CA TYR A 29 1.65 20.72 -3.66
C TYR A 29 2.64 21.72 -3.07
N PRO A 30 2.84 21.73 -1.74
CA PRO A 30 3.83 22.60 -1.12
C PRO A 30 5.23 22.23 -1.61
N PRO A 31 6.16 23.19 -1.68
CA PRO A 31 7.57 22.86 -1.85
C PRO A 31 8.11 22.25 -0.54
N TYR A 32 8.93 21.22 -0.67
CA TYR A 32 9.71 20.68 0.45
C TYR A 32 11.16 21.13 0.31
N PRO A 33 11.95 21.16 1.39
CA PRO A 33 13.39 21.37 1.31
C PRO A 33 14.07 20.39 0.37
N ALA A 34 15.14 20.78 -0.28
CA ALA A 34 15.98 19.84 -1.01
C ALA A 34 16.52 18.79 -0.04
N GLY A 35 16.40 17.52 -0.40
CA GLY A 35 16.82 16.38 0.40
C GLY A 35 17.26 15.22 -0.46
N ASN A 36 17.60 14.11 0.17
CA ASN A 36 18.12 12.92 -0.54
C ASN A 36 17.12 12.24 -1.48
N HIS A 37 15.84 12.64 -1.44
CA HIS A 37 14.77 12.01 -2.25
C HIS A 37 13.72 13.01 -2.78
N TYR A 38 13.96 14.33 -2.68
CA TYR A 38 13.09 15.37 -3.23
C TYR A 38 13.87 16.38 -4.09
N ASP A 39 13.39 16.62 -5.31
CA ASP A 39 13.88 17.64 -6.22
C ASP A 39 12.98 18.89 -6.17
N PRO A 40 13.44 20.03 -5.63
CA PRO A 40 12.66 21.25 -5.53
C PRO A 40 12.39 21.92 -6.88
N HIS A 41 13.19 21.66 -7.93
CA HIS A 41 12.98 22.23 -9.26
C HIS A 41 11.79 21.59 -9.97
N THR A 42 11.74 20.26 -9.94
CA THR A 42 10.61 19.49 -10.50
C THR A 42 9.45 19.36 -9.53
N ARG A 43 9.70 19.60 -8.23
CA ARG A 43 8.78 19.34 -7.09
C ARG A 43 8.31 17.89 -7.07
N THR A 44 9.22 16.95 -7.23
CA THR A 44 8.93 15.51 -7.24
C THR A 44 9.84 14.77 -6.29
N PHE A 45 9.29 13.71 -5.72
CA PHE A 45 10.05 12.73 -4.96
C PHE A 45 10.68 11.69 -5.90
N PHE A 46 11.77 11.07 -5.49
CA PHE A 46 12.47 10.04 -6.25
C PHE A 46 12.98 8.93 -5.34
N ASN A 47 13.19 7.75 -5.90
CA ASN A 47 13.74 6.60 -5.20
C ASN A 47 15.26 6.71 -5.07
N ALA A 48 15.82 6.16 -3.98
CA ALA A 48 17.28 6.03 -3.84
C ALA A 48 17.87 5.15 -4.96
N GLU A 49 17.16 4.07 -5.33
CA GLU A 49 17.49 3.23 -6.47
C GLU A 49 16.56 3.53 -7.63
N ALA A 50 17.13 3.72 -8.83
CA ALA A 50 16.34 3.94 -10.04
C ALA A 50 15.42 2.74 -10.33
N ARG A 51 14.22 3.03 -10.84
CA ARG A 51 13.28 2.01 -11.31
C ARG A 51 13.46 1.78 -12.81
N ARG A 52 13.33 0.53 -13.25
CA ARG A 52 13.28 0.21 -14.68
C ARG A 52 12.02 0.82 -15.32
N PRO A 53 12.09 1.21 -16.59
CA PRO A 53 10.91 1.74 -17.30
C PRO A 53 9.77 0.73 -17.33
N VAL A 54 8.55 1.21 -17.14
CA VAL A 54 7.34 0.40 -17.32
C VAL A 54 6.98 0.32 -18.80
N HIS A 55 6.68 -0.89 -19.30
CA HIS A 55 6.19 -1.11 -20.66
C HIS A 55 4.68 -0.82 -20.76
N ALA A 56 4.33 0.46 -20.59
CA ALA A 56 2.94 0.91 -20.43
C ALA A 56 2.02 0.49 -21.61
N ALA A 57 2.50 0.50 -22.83
CA ALA A 57 1.68 0.12 -23.99
C ALA A 57 1.30 -1.36 -23.96
N SER A 58 2.26 -2.27 -23.68
CA SER A 58 1.98 -3.69 -23.57
C SER A 58 1.10 -4.02 -22.36
N ALA A 59 1.31 -3.33 -21.24
CA ALA A 59 0.48 -3.46 -20.06
C ALA A 59 -0.98 -3.07 -20.37
N MET A 60 -1.21 -1.92 -21.03
CA MET A 60 -2.55 -1.45 -21.41
C MET A 60 -3.29 -2.45 -22.29
N TRP A 61 -2.64 -2.97 -23.34
CA TRP A 61 -3.24 -3.97 -24.21
C TRP A 61 -3.65 -5.23 -23.46
N THR A 62 -2.80 -5.73 -22.60
CA THR A 62 -3.09 -6.96 -21.83
C THR A 62 -4.21 -6.74 -20.82
N PHE A 63 -4.30 -5.56 -20.20
CA PHE A 63 -5.44 -5.23 -19.31
C PHE A 63 -6.79 -5.19 -20.05
N ILE A 64 -6.81 -4.76 -21.31
CA ILE A 64 -8.03 -4.71 -22.11
C ILE A 64 -8.51 -6.13 -22.49
N PHE A 65 -7.58 -7.02 -22.81
CA PHE A 65 -7.87 -8.37 -23.33
C PHE A 65 -7.60 -9.49 -22.31
N ARG A 66 -7.47 -9.15 -21.03
CA ARG A 66 -7.19 -10.13 -19.98
C ARG A 66 -8.29 -11.19 -19.84
N GLU A 67 -7.86 -12.40 -19.50
CA GLU A 67 -8.77 -13.52 -19.28
C GLU A 67 -9.60 -13.36 -18.01
N LYS A 68 -10.79 -13.99 -17.97
CA LYS A 68 -11.65 -14.04 -16.77
C LYS A 68 -11.06 -14.88 -15.63
N SER A 69 -10.05 -15.71 -15.91
CA SER A 69 -9.34 -16.57 -14.95
C SER A 69 -8.63 -15.80 -13.81
N LEU A 70 -8.51 -14.47 -13.93
CA LEU A 70 -7.90 -13.62 -12.90
C LEU A 70 -8.77 -13.45 -11.65
N HIS A 71 -10.07 -13.73 -11.76
CA HIS A 71 -11.04 -13.59 -10.69
C HIS A 71 -11.26 -14.93 -9.96
N PRO A 72 -11.61 -14.89 -8.66
CA PRO A 72 -12.04 -16.10 -7.98
C PRO A 72 -13.30 -16.67 -8.66
N PRO A 73 -13.39 -18.00 -8.84
CA PRO A 73 -14.55 -18.64 -9.50
C PRO A 73 -15.82 -18.62 -8.64
N ALA A 74 -15.68 -18.39 -7.34
CA ALA A 74 -16.74 -18.27 -6.35
C ALA A 74 -16.44 -17.13 -5.37
N PRO A 75 -17.42 -16.63 -4.60
CA PRO A 75 -17.15 -15.66 -3.55
C PRO A 75 -16.09 -16.17 -2.56
N LEU A 76 -15.13 -15.33 -2.22
CA LEU A 76 -14.10 -15.66 -1.24
C LEU A 76 -14.72 -15.87 0.15
N PRO A 77 -14.17 -16.73 0.97
CA PRO A 77 -14.65 -16.92 2.33
C PRO A 77 -14.36 -15.68 3.17
N ILE A 78 -15.41 -15.05 3.69
CA ILE A 78 -15.33 -13.89 4.56
C ILE A 78 -16.05 -14.17 5.88
N LEU A 79 -15.57 -13.55 6.95
CA LEU A 79 -16.23 -13.56 8.24
C LEU A 79 -16.70 -12.14 8.58
N LYS A 80 -17.89 -12.04 9.15
CA LYS A 80 -18.28 -10.75 9.77
C LYS A 80 -17.37 -10.51 10.97
N PRO A 81 -16.74 -9.33 11.08
CA PRO A 81 -15.83 -9.03 12.19
C PRO A 81 -16.51 -9.19 13.55
N ASP A 82 -15.86 -9.90 14.46
CA ASP A 82 -16.25 -9.94 15.89
C ASP A 82 -15.66 -8.71 16.61
N TRP A 83 -16.45 -7.65 16.64
CA TRP A 83 -16.06 -6.39 17.30
C TRP A 83 -15.86 -6.55 18.80
N THR A 84 -16.59 -7.46 19.45
CA THR A 84 -16.45 -7.72 20.89
C THR A 84 -15.07 -8.28 21.19
N THR A 85 -14.65 -9.29 20.46
CA THR A 85 -13.30 -9.85 20.58
C THR A 85 -12.24 -8.82 20.16
N PHE A 86 -12.44 -8.10 19.05
CA PHE A 86 -11.47 -7.14 18.55
C PHE A 86 -11.18 -6.01 19.53
N LEU A 87 -12.22 -5.45 20.18
CA LEU A 87 -12.13 -4.30 21.09
C LEU A 87 -11.82 -4.68 22.54
N ALA A 88 -11.94 -5.95 22.91
CA ALA A 88 -11.67 -6.39 24.28
C ALA A 88 -10.22 -6.07 24.68
N PRO A 89 -9.95 -5.76 25.96
CA PRO A 89 -8.58 -5.59 26.45
C PRO A 89 -7.72 -6.81 26.13
N ALA A 90 -6.50 -6.58 25.67
CA ALA A 90 -5.53 -7.62 25.34
C ALA A 90 -4.10 -7.16 25.62
N SER A 91 -3.24 -8.12 25.94
CA SER A 91 -1.80 -7.87 26.09
C SER A 91 -1.06 -7.83 24.76
N LYS A 92 -1.65 -8.41 23.71
CA LYS A 92 -1.11 -8.46 22.35
C LYS A 92 -1.98 -7.68 21.38
N GLY A 93 -1.38 -7.20 20.30
CA GLY A 93 -2.08 -6.56 19.19
C GLY A 93 -3.07 -7.52 18.54
N ARG A 94 -4.25 -7.02 18.16
CA ARG A 94 -5.25 -7.74 17.38
C ARG A 94 -5.48 -7.09 16.05
N PHE A 95 -5.82 -7.90 15.05
CA PHE A 95 -5.87 -7.49 13.65
C PHE A 95 -7.12 -8.03 12.98
N ILE A 96 -7.60 -7.28 11.98
CA ILE A 96 -8.61 -7.72 11.02
C ILE A 96 -8.15 -7.30 9.64
N TRP A 97 -8.14 -8.24 8.69
CA TRP A 97 -7.83 -7.94 7.30
C TRP A 97 -9.11 -7.80 6.46
N PHE A 98 -9.20 -6.70 5.69
CA PHE A 98 -10.34 -6.39 4.83
C PHE A 98 -10.07 -6.70 3.34
N GLY A 99 -8.97 -7.42 3.08
CA GLY A 99 -8.44 -7.66 1.75
C GLY A 99 -7.49 -6.53 1.30
N HIS A 100 -6.69 -6.80 0.28
CA HIS A 100 -5.66 -5.89 -0.24
C HIS A 100 -4.70 -5.43 0.87
N SER A 101 -4.44 -4.12 0.98
CA SER A 101 -3.59 -3.54 2.03
C SER A 101 -4.39 -2.90 3.18
N THR A 102 -5.72 -3.14 3.24
CA THR A 102 -6.56 -2.60 4.29
C THR A 102 -6.57 -3.52 5.51
N LEU A 103 -5.97 -3.05 6.58
CA LEU A 103 -5.93 -3.72 7.89
C LEU A 103 -6.52 -2.82 8.97
N MET A 104 -7.20 -3.43 9.91
CA MET A 104 -7.56 -2.78 11.16
C MET A 104 -6.74 -3.42 12.28
N MET A 105 -6.09 -2.58 13.09
CA MET A 105 -5.20 -3.00 14.17
C MET A 105 -5.70 -2.44 15.49
N ARG A 106 -5.71 -3.25 16.53
CA ARG A 106 -5.97 -2.82 17.91
C ARG A 106 -4.73 -3.01 18.75
N LEU A 107 -4.05 -1.92 19.11
CA LEU A 107 -2.83 -1.90 19.90
C LEU A 107 -3.11 -1.18 21.22
N GLY A 108 -3.20 -1.94 22.30
CA GLY A 108 -3.73 -1.44 23.58
C GLY A 108 -5.17 -0.93 23.40
N THR A 109 -5.39 0.37 23.60
CA THR A 109 -6.69 1.02 23.40
C THR A 109 -6.80 1.74 22.05
N GLN A 110 -5.73 1.79 21.25
CA GLN A 110 -5.72 2.49 19.97
C GLN A 110 -6.18 1.60 18.82
N THR A 111 -7.09 2.11 18.01
CA THR A 111 -7.55 1.46 16.77
C THR A 111 -6.96 2.18 15.55
N ILE A 112 -6.24 1.45 14.73
CA ILE A 112 -5.55 1.95 13.54
C ILE A 112 -6.18 1.32 12.31
N LEU A 113 -6.39 2.10 11.24
CA LEU A 113 -6.85 1.63 9.95
C LEU A 113 -5.81 1.98 8.89
N THR A 114 -5.26 0.97 8.20
CA THR A 114 -4.27 1.18 7.12
C THR A 114 -4.96 1.22 5.76
N ASP A 115 -4.47 2.07 4.87
CA ASP A 115 -4.84 2.17 3.44
C ASP A 115 -6.35 1.86 3.18
N PRO A 116 -7.27 2.74 3.65
CA PRO A 116 -8.70 2.43 3.73
C PRO A 116 -9.36 2.38 2.35
N LEU A 117 -9.51 1.17 1.80
CA LEU A 117 -10.12 0.90 0.51
C LEU A 117 -11.38 0.05 0.68
N PHE A 118 -12.55 0.69 0.65
CA PHE A 118 -13.87 0.07 0.83
C PHE A 118 -14.75 0.16 -0.41
N GLY A 119 -14.30 0.86 -1.44
CA GLY A 119 -15.04 1.06 -2.67
C GLY A 119 -15.08 -0.16 -3.59
N LYS A 120 -15.97 -0.08 -4.58
CA LYS A 120 -16.15 -1.14 -5.58
C LYS A 120 -15.05 -1.17 -6.64
N SER A 121 -14.26 -0.11 -6.79
CA SER A 121 -13.24 0.01 -7.83
C SER A 121 -11.97 0.67 -7.28
N ALA A 122 -10.82 0.08 -7.59
CA ALA A 122 -9.48 0.59 -7.29
C ALA A 122 -8.90 1.42 -8.46
N SER A 123 -9.75 2.13 -9.21
CA SER A 123 -9.40 2.85 -10.42
C SER A 123 -10.05 4.24 -10.45
N PRO A 124 -9.47 5.22 -11.19
CA PRO A 124 -10.14 6.49 -11.47
C PRO A 124 -11.44 6.31 -12.25
N LEU A 125 -11.55 5.23 -13.02
CA LEU A 125 -12.74 4.87 -13.80
C LEU A 125 -13.55 3.82 -13.03
N PRO A 126 -14.78 4.14 -12.59
CA PRO A 126 -15.58 3.26 -11.74
C PRO A 126 -16.01 1.94 -12.40
N VAL A 127 -15.79 1.80 -13.71
CA VAL A 127 -16.09 0.59 -14.50
C VAL A 127 -14.91 -0.37 -14.62
N MET A 128 -13.76 -0.04 -14.02
CA MET A 128 -12.53 -0.83 -14.11
C MET A 128 -12.07 -1.28 -12.72
N MET A 129 -11.28 -2.35 -12.65
CA MET A 129 -10.64 -2.86 -11.44
C MET A 129 -11.65 -3.08 -10.29
N HIS A 130 -12.73 -3.81 -10.59
CA HIS A 130 -13.79 -4.06 -9.62
C HIS A 130 -13.31 -5.02 -8.53
N ARG A 131 -13.73 -4.72 -7.30
CA ARG A 131 -13.54 -5.61 -6.16
C ARG A 131 -14.21 -6.95 -6.43
N PHE A 132 -13.59 -8.05 -6.00
CA PHE A 132 -14.14 -9.40 -6.18
C PHE A 132 -15.49 -9.56 -5.48
N GLN A 133 -15.65 -8.97 -4.31
CA GLN A 133 -16.85 -8.98 -3.49
C GLN A 133 -16.85 -7.80 -2.50
N ASP A 134 -18.00 -7.53 -1.86
CA ASP A 134 -18.09 -6.50 -0.84
C ASP A 134 -17.18 -6.83 0.37
N PRO A 135 -16.64 -5.82 1.07
CA PRO A 135 -15.83 -6.03 2.27
C PRO A 135 -16.68 -6.63 3.40
N PRO A 136 -16.07 -7.31 4.40
CA PRO A 136 -16.76 -8.00 5.50
C PRO A 136 -17.61 -7.07 6.38
N ALA A 137 -17.34 -5.78 6.34
CA ALA A 137 -18.16 -4.72 6.92
C ALA A 137 -17.99 -3.43 6.12
N PRO A 138 -19.04 -2.60 5.95
CA PRO A 138 -18.90 -1.28 5.34
C PRO A 138 -18.13 -0.34 6.28
N LEU A 139 -17.43 0.65 5.71
CA LEU A 139 -16.61 1.61 6.46
C LEU A 139 -17.42 2.35 7.55
N GLU A 140 -18.68 2.64 7.28
CA GLU A 140 -19.59 3.32 8.19
C GLU A 140 -19.90 2.50 9.45
N ALA A 141 -19.83 1.17 9.36
CA ALA A 141 -20.09 0.24 10.46
C ALA A 141 -18.85 -0.12 11.28
N LEU A 142 -17.66 0.35 10.91
CA LEU A 142 -16.46 0.14 11.69
C LEU A 142 -16.54 0.89 13.05
N PRO A 143 -15.97 0.33 14.13
CA PRO A 143 -15.86 1.02 15.40
C PRO A 143 -15.07 2.34 15.26
N GLU A 144 -14.89 3.05 16.36
CA GLU A 144 -14.07 4.25 16.36
C GLU A 144 -12.64 3.94 15.95
N ILE A 145 -12.09 4.82 15.10
CA ILE A 145 -10.75 4.74 14.56
C ILE A 145 -9.97 5.93 15.11
N ASP A 146 -8.88 5.65 15.80
CA ASP A 146 -8.02 6.70 16.34
C ASP A 146 -7.05 7.23 15.28
N VAL A 147 -6.45 6.32 14.48
CA VAL A 147 -5.47 6.66 13.45
C VAL A 147 -5.81 6.02 12.11
N VAL A 148 -5.70 6.81 11.07
CA VAL A 148 -5.68 6.35 9.68
C VAL A 148 -4.24 6.49 9.16
N LEU A 149 -3.61 5.37 8.84
CA LEU A 149 -2.26 5.28 8.31
C LEU A 149 -2.32 5.03 6.80
N ILE A 150 -1.65 5.85 6.01
CA ILE A 150 -1.66 5.75 4.54
C ILE A 150 -0.24 5.60 4.03
N SER A 151 0.00 4.58 3.20
CA SER A 151 1.32 4.31 2.62
C SER A 151 1.65 5.25 1.47
N HIS A 152 0.74 5.48 0.56
CA HIS A 152 0.91 6.34 -0.61
C HIS A 152 -0.44 6.71 -1.25
N ASN A 153 -0.40 7.46 -2.36
CA ASN A 153 -1.62 8.06 -2.91
C ASN A 153 -2.26 7.31 -4.08
N HIS A 154 -1.87 6.08 -4.42
CA HIS A 154 -2.54 5.31 -5.47
C HIS A 154 -4.00 5.05 -5.15
N TYR A 155 -4.80 4.74 -6.17
CA TYR A 155 -6.26 4.58 -6.03
C TYR A 155 -6.67 3.40 -5.16
N ASP A 156 -5.83 2.37 -5.10
CA ASP A 156 -6.01 1.15 -4.32
C ASP A 156 -5.49 1.24 -2.86
N HIS A 157 -4.93 2.38 -2.46
CA HIS A 157 -4.49 2.67 -1.09
C HIS A 157 -5.16 3.91 -0.50
N LEU A 158 -5.44 4.92 -1.32
CA LEU A 158 -6.03 6.18 -0.90
C LEU A 158 -7.36 6.44 -1.63
N GLU A 159 -8.44 5.92 -1.10
CA GLU A 159 -9.76 6.09 -1.66
C GLU A 159 -10.41 7.40 -1.19
N ARG A 160 -10.76 8.29 -2.13
CA ARG A 160 -11.40 9.58 -1.83
C ARG A 160 -12.72 9.46 -1.07
N LYS A 161 -13.54 8.42 -1.39
CA LYS A 161 -14.83 8.21 -0.72
C LYS A 161 -14.63 7.83 0.74
N SER A 162 -13.73 6.89 1.00
CA SER A 162 -13.36 6.47 2.35
C SER A 162 -12.82 7.64 3.18
N ILE A 163 -11.91 8.44 2.62
CA ILE A 163 -11.38 9.61 3.31
C ILE A 163 -12.47 10.63 3.67
N ARG A 164 -13.44 10.88 2.79
CA ARG A 164 -14.55 11.81 3.08
C ARG A 164 -15.48 11.33 4.21
N ILE A 165 -15.62 10.02 4.38
CA ILE A 165 -16.35 9.43 5.49
C ILE A 165 -15.52 9.59 6.78
N LEU A 166 -14.23 9.22 6.72
CA LEU A 166 -13.30 9.33 7.85
C LEU A 166 -13.03 10.76 8.28
N ALA A 167 -13.08 11.72 7.35
CA ALA A 167 -12.95 13.15 7.67
C ALA A 167 -14.04 13.66 8.64
N LYS A 168 -15.21 13.01 8.67
CA LYS A 168 -16.31 13.32 9.59
C LYS A 168 -16.15 12.66 10.97
N ARG A 169 -15.23 11.69 11.11
CA ARG A 169 -14.88 11.04 12.37
C ARG A 169 -13.74 11.79 13.07
N GLN A 170 -13.47 11.47 14.33
CA GLN A 170 -12.39 12.11 15.12
C GLN A 170 -11.03 11.41 14.99
N CYS A 171 -10.73 10.81 13.83
CA CYS A 171 -9.46 10.12 13.62
C CYS A 171 -8.34 11.09 13.21
N HIS A 172 -7.10 10.75 13.57
CA HIS A 172 -5.88 11.42 13.14
C HIS A 172 -5.29 10.69 11.91
N PHE A 173 -4.70 11.42 10.99
CA PHE A 173 -4.10 10.87 9.78
C PHE A 173 -2.58 10.97 9.85
N ILE A 174 -1.89 9.85 9.70
CA ILE A 174 -0.43 9.77 9.60
C ILE A 174 -0.11 9.31 8.17
N VAL A 175 0.64 10.12 7.44
CA VAL A 175 0.81 9.96 6.00
C VAL A 175 2.21 10.41 5.55
N PRO A 176 2.73 9.95 4.41
CA PRO A 176 3.94 10.51 3.80
C PRO A 176 3.73 11.94 3.30
N LEU A 177 4.84 12.68 3.16
CA LEU A 177 4.87 14.07 2.68
C LEU A 177 4.05 14.25 1.40
N GLY A 178 3.27 15.34 1.34
CA GLY A 178 2.45 15.74 0.19
C GLY A 178 1.05 15.14 0.16
N ILE A 179 0.75 14.09 0.89
CA ILE A 179 -0.59 13.48 0.93
C ILE A 179 -1.58 14.38 1.66
N GLY A 180 -1.14 15.12 2.67
CA GLY A 180 -1.98 16.03 3.46
C GLY A 180 -2.75 17.03 2.61
N VAL A 181 -2.20 17.48 1.50
CA VAL A 181 -2.88 18.36 0.54
C VAL A 181 -4.14 17.71 -0.04
N LEU A 182 -4.09 16.40 -0.33
CA LEU A 182 -5.26 15.67 -0.83
C LEU A 182 -6.29 15.49 0.27
N LEU A 183 -5.86 15.13 1.47
CA LEU A 183 -6.73 14.95 2.62
C LEU A 183 -7.50 16.22 2.98
N GLN A 184 -6.79 17.36 3.02
CA GLN A 184 -7.41 18.68 3.27
C GLN A 184 -8.47 19.01 2.21
N ARG A 185 -8.18 18.77 0.93
CA ARG A 185 -9.16 18.97 -0.17
C ARG A 185 -10.38 18.06 -0.06
N TRP A 186 -10.25 16.95 0.65
CA TRP A 186 -11.35 16.01 0.86
C TRP A 186 -12.06 16.18 2.20
N GLY A 187 -11.69 17.21 2.98
CA GLY A 187 -12.39 17.64 4.17
C GLY A 187 -11.73 17.29 5.50
N VAL A 188 -10.50 16.79 5.50
CA VAL A 188 -9.74 16.54 6.73
C VAL A 188 -9.16 17.86 7.24
N ALA A 189 -9.39 18.20 8.51
CA ALA A 189 -8.82 19.39 9.13
C ALA A 189 -7.27 19.28 9.22
N PRO A 190 -6.50 20.34 8.92
CA PRO A 190 -5.04 20.30 8.94
C PRO A 190 -4.45 19.84 10.28
N ALA A 191 -5.05 20.21 11.40
CA ALA A 191 -4.61 19.81 12.75
C ALA A 191 -4.72 18.30 13.03
N ARG A 192 -5.42 17.54 12.17
CA ARG A 192 -5.55 16.09 12.25
C ARG A 192 -4.66 15.34 11.27
N ILE A 193 -3.66 16.01 10.67
CA ILE A 193 -2.77 15.42 9.69
C ILE A 193 -1.34 15.57 10.18
N THR A 194 -0.61 14.46 10.27
CA THR A 194 0.83 14.43 10.44
C THR A 194 1.45 13.86 9.19
N GLU A 195 2.29 14.65 8.53
CA GLU A 195 3.09 14.21 7.38
C GLU A 195 4.49 13.81 7.86
N LEU A 196 4.97 12.66 7.39
CA LEU A 196 6.30 12.12 7.72
C LEU A 196 7.16 11.97 6.48
N ASP A 197 8.44 12.32 6.62
CA ASP A 197 9.48 11.91 5.70
C ASP A 197 10.02 10.52 6.04
N TRP A 198 10.79 9.88 5.16
CA TRP A 198 11.46 8.63 5.47
C TRP A 198 12.37 8.80 6.70
N TRP A 199 12.26 7.85 7.61
CA TRP A 199 12.93 7.80 8.91
C TRP A 199 12.36 8.75 9.98
N ASP A 200 11.39 9.61 9.62
CA ASP A 200 10.67 10.37 10.62
C ASP A 200 9.75 9.47 11.44
N SER A 201 9.56 9.85 12.69
CA SER A 201 8.68 9.14 13.62
C SER A 201 7.76 10.11 14.34
N VAL A 202 6.57 9.66 14.61
CA VAL A 202 5.61 10.34 15.49
C VAL A 202 5.08 9.36 16.51
N GLU A 203 4.85 9.82 17.73
CA GLU A 203 4.13 9.07 18.75
C GLU A 203 2.73 9.67 18.90
N TYR A 204 1.73 8.81 18.83
CA TYR A 204 0.33 9.19 19.02
C TYR A 204 -0.35 8.19 19.93
N ASN A 205 -0.85 8.65 21.11
CA ASN A 205 -1.52 7.83 22.12
C ASN A 205 -0.76 6.53 22.48
N GLY A 206 0.57 6.61 22.68
CA GLY A 206 1.40 5.48 23.10
C GLY A 206 1.78 4.48 21.99
N VAL A 207 1.44 4.79 20.75
CA VAL A 207 1.91 4.04 19.57
C VAL A 207 2.86 4.92 18.77
N ARG A 208 4.03 4.37 18.42
CA ARG A 208 5.02 5.03 17.58
C ARG A 208 4.90 4.56 16.14
N TYR A 209 4.85 5.51 15.22
CA TYR A 209 4.82 5.29 13.77
C TYR A 209 6.10 5.84 13.17
N THR A 210 6.85 5.01 12.47
CA THR A 210 8.06 5.41 11.76
C THR A 210 7.86 5.17 10.27
N ALA A 211 7.92 6.23 9.46
CA ALA A 211 7.90 6.10 8.01
C ALA A 211 9.26 5.59 7.50
N LEU A 212 9.25 4.66 6.56
CA LEU A 212 10.44 3.99 6.04
C LEU A 212 10.55 4.15 4.53
N PRO A 213 11.77 4.12 3.98
CA PRO A 213 11.97 4.07 2.54
C PRO A 213 11.22 2.91 1.89
N ALA A 214 10.69 3.20 0.71
CA ALA A 214 10.11 2.21 -0.19
C ALA A 214 10.53 2.55 -1.63
N ARG A 215 10.61 1.55 -2.50
CA ARG A 215 10.97 1.71 -3.91
C ARG A 215 9.72 1.61 -4.76
N HIS A 216 9.00 2.75 -4.88
CA HIS A 216 7.71 2.83 -5.58
C HIS A 216 7.54 4.17 -6.28
N TYR A 217 6.32 4.62 -6.45
CA TYR A 217 5.97 5.94 -6.99
C TYR A 217 4.59 6.36 -6.49
N SER A 218 4.23 7.59 -6.76
CA SER A 218 2.91 8.12 -6.44
C SER A 218 2.29 8.80 -7.66
N GLY A 219 0.98 8.93 -7.67
CA GLY A 219 0.25 9.63 -8.73
C GLY A 219 -1.19 9.14 -8.87
N ARG A 220 -2.08 10.06 -9.23
CA ARG A 220 -3.51 9.81 -9.46
C ARG A 220 -3.99 10.34 -10.80
N GLY A 221 -3.12 10.95 -11.57
CA GLY A 221 -3.43 11.56 -12.85
C GLY A 221 -2.20 11.71 -13.74
N VAL A 222 -2.40 12.40 -14.86
CA VAL A 222 -1.35 12.52 -15.88
C VAL A 222 -0.19 13.44 -15.46
N PHE A 223 -0.43 14.38 -14.53
CA PHE A 223 0.53 15.46 -14.21
C PHE A 223 1.01 15.46 -12.76
N ASP A 224 0.59 14.51 -11.93
CA ASP A 224 0.89 14.47 -10.50
C ASP A 224 1.83 13.31 -10.10
N ASN A 225 2.47 12.68 -11.08
CA ASN A 225 3.43 11.60 -10.83
C ASN A 225 4.53 12.06 -9.85
N SER A 226 4.74 11.27 -8.80
CA SER A 226 5.75 11.48 -7.75
C SER A 226 5.66 12.86 -7.03
N ARG A 227 4.45 13.45 -6.95
CA ARG A 227 4.21 14.73 -6.23
C ARG A 227 4.01 14.54 -4.74
N THR A 228 3.75 13.31 -4.29
CA THR A 228 3.70 12.91 -2.89
C THR A 228 4.72 11.83 -2.65
N LEU A 229 5.20 11.72 -1.42
CA LEU A 229 6.07 10.61 -1.02
C LEU A 229 5.25 9.33 -0.87
N TRP A 230 5.93 8.19 -0.86
CA TRP A 230 5.44 6.85 -0.55
C TRP A 230 6.31 6.26 0.56
N ALA A 231 5.75 5.40 1.39
CA ALA A 231 6.47 4.83 2.53
C ALA A 231 5.92 3.46 2.94
N SER A 232 6.79 2.60 3.49
CA SER A 232 6.40 1.56 4.43
C SER A 232 6.41 2.13 5.85
N PHE A 233 5.93 1.36 6.83
CA PHE A 233 5.88 1.80 8.22
C PHE A 233 6.32 0.74 9.22
N VAL A 234 7.00 1.16 10.25
CA VAL A 234 7.07 0.42 11.53
C VAL A 234 6.06 1.04 12.48
N ILE A 235 5.21 0.19 13.04
CA ILE A 235 4.21 0.53 14.05
C ILE A 235 4.64 -0.18 15.33
N GLN A 236 4.93 0.58 16.39
CA GLN A 236 5.44 0.02 17.64
C GLN A 236 4.55 0.44 18.82
N HIS A 237 4.12 -0.55 19.59
CA HIS A 237 3.40 -0.37 20.84
C HIS A 237 4.07 -1.19 21.93
N LYS A 238 4.61 -0.53 22.94
CA LYS A 238 5.43 -1.20 23.98
C LYS A 238 6.56 -2.03 23.34
N GLU A 239 6.59 -3.34 23.62
CA GLU A 239 7.59 -4.26 23.07
C GLU A 239 7.19 -4.84 21.72
N GLU A 240 5.92 -4.70 21.29
CA GLU A 240 5.44 -5.23 20.03
C GLU A 240 5.82 -4.30 18.88
N ARG A 241 6.25 -4.90 17.77
CA ARG A 241 6.66 -4.19 16.56
C ARG A 241 6.07 -4.86 15.32
N PHE A 242 5.42 -4.06 14.51
CA PHE A 242 4.75 -4.49 13.29
C PHE A 242 5.33 -3.75 12.09
N TYR A 243 5.58 -4.48 11.00
CA TYR A 243 5.98 -3.91 9.73
C TYR A 243 4.78 -3.88 8.79
N PHE A 244 4.44 -2.71 8.27
CA PHE A 244 3.44 -2.50 7.24
C PHE A 244 4.12 -2.05 5.96
N HIS A 245 4.08 -2.91 4.94
CA HIS A 245 4.87 -2.73 3.73
C HIS A 245 4.39 -1.55 2.87
N GLY A 246 3.05 -1.32 2.75
CA GLY A 246 2.51 -0.50 1.66
C GLY A 246 2.82 -1.17 0.32
N ASP A 247 3.37 -0.39 -0.63
CA ASP A 247 3.88 -0.90 -1.90
C ASP A 247 5.34 -0.55 -2.07
N SER A 248 6.14 -1.54 -2.45
CA SER A 248 7.56 -1.36 -2.76
C SER A 248 8.08 -2.53 -3.58
N SER A 249 8.80 -2.27 -4.63
CA SER A 249 9.65 -3.29 -5.24
C SER A 249 10.88 -3.59 -4.39
N TYR A 250 11.51 -4.73 -4.63
CA TYR A 250 12.71 -5.16 -3.92
C TYR A 250 13.88 -4.19 -4.14
N GLY A 251 14.66 -3.91 -3.08
CA GLY A 251 15.79 -3.00 -3.14
C GLY A 251 16.63 -3.01 -1.85
N GLN A 252 17.77 -2.32 -1.89
CA GLN A 252 18.76 -2.25 -0.80
C GLN A 252 18.21 -1.56 0.48
N HIS A 253 17.15 -0.77 0.37
CA HIS A 253 16.52 -0.15 1.53
C HIS A 253 16.06 -1.18 2.57
N PHE A 254 15.73 -2.41 2.16
CA PHE A 254 15.34 -3.48 3.07
C PHE A 254 16.49 -3.99 3.94
N ASP A 255 17.74 -3.90 3.47
CA ASP A 255 18.92 -4.24 4.28
C ASP A 255 19.02 -3.27 5.47
N VAL A 256 18.88 -1.97 5.21
CA VAL A 256 18.92 -0.93 6.23
C VAL A 256 17.76 -1.06 7.21
N ILE A 257 16.55 -1.39 6.73
CA ILE A 257 15.39 -1.60 7.59
C ILE A 257 15.61 -2.80 8.50
N ALA A 258 16.07 -3.93 7.96
CA ALA A 258 16.33 -5.15 8.72
C ALA A 258 17.41 -4.95 9.77
N GLU A 259 18.50 -4.28 9.42
CA GLU A 259 19.60 -3.96 10.36
C GLU A 259 19.09 -3.06 11.51
N ARG A 260 18.30 -2.03 11.19
CA ARG A 260 17.84 -1.05 12.18
C ARG A 260 16.82 -1.61 13.16
N PHE A 261 15.92 -2.50 12.71
CA PHE A 261 14.81 -2.96 13.55
C PHE A 261 14.96 -4.39 14.08
N ASN A 262 15.80 -5.22 13.49
CA ASN A 262 16.16 -6.57 13.95
C ASN A 262 14.98 -7.41 14.46
N GLY A 263 13.99 -7.64 13.56
CA GLY A 263 12.81 -8.48 13.82
C GLY A 263 11.52 -7.74 14.14
N PHE A 264 10.43 -8.45 13.90
CA PHE A 264 9.05 -7.96 14.07
C PHE A 264 8.16 -9.06 14.67
N ASP A 265 7.10 -8.68 15.36
CA ASP A 265 6.07 -9.63 15.79
C ASP A 265 5.26 -10.12 14.59
N ILE A 266 4.79 -9.19 13.74
CA ILE A 266 4.18 -9.52 12.47
C ILE A 266 4.73 -8.58 11.38
N ALA A 267 5.11 -9.14 10.24
CA ALA A 267 5.39 -8.39 9.03
C ALA A 267 4.25 -8.57 8.02
N PHE A 268 3.52 -7.50 7.74
CA PHE A 268 2.52 -7.41 6.68
C PHE A 268 3.21 -7.00 5.39
N ILE A 269 3.50 -7.95 4.51
CA ILE A 269 4.32 -7.73 3.31
C ILE A 269 3.44 -7.90 2.07
N GLU A 270 3.57 -6.96 1.12
CA GLU A 270 2.86 -7.11 -0.15
C GLU A 270 3.25 -8.42 -0.86
N ASN A 271 2.28 -9.03 -1.51
CA ASN A 271 2.44 -10.30 -2.22
C ASN A 271 1.41 -10.42 -3.33
N GLY A 272 1.44 -9.48 -4.27
CA GLY A 272 0.51 -9.48 -5.38
C GLY A 272 0.74 -8.32 -6.33
N GLN A 273 -0.03 -8.32 -7.43
CA GLN A 273 -0.05 -7.26 -8.44
C GLN A 273 1.28 -7.08 -9.19
N TYR A 274 2.20 -8.05 -9.08
CA TYR A 274 3.47 -8.08 -9.80
C TYR A 274 3.28 -8.48 -11.27
N ASP A 275 4.21 -8.06 -12.12
CA ASP A 275 4.29 -8.47 -13.53
C ASP A 275 5.67 -8.11 -14.10
N GLU A 276 6.16 -8.90 -15.06
CA GLU A 276 7.45 -8.66 -15.73
C GLU A 276 7.47 -7.34 -16.53
N ARG A 277 6.30 -6.81 -16.90
CA ARG A 277 6.17 -5.52 -17.60
C ARG A 277 6.36 -4.32 -16.70
N TRP A 278 6.22 -4.51 -15.36
CA TRP A 278 6.50 -3.50 -14.33
C TRP A 278 7.29 -4.06 -13.16
N PRO A 279 8.49 -4.62 -13.43
CA PRO A 279 9.24 -5.46 -12.48
C PRO A 279 9.72 -4.71 -11.22
N ASP A 280 9.67 -3.37 -11.23
CA ASP A 280 10.06 -2.53 -10.11
C ASP A 280 8.86 -1.76 -9.51
N ASN A 281 7.65 -2.33 -9.60
CA ASN A 281 6.48 -1.78 -8.94
C ASN A 281 6.11 -2.55 -7.69
N HIS A 282 6.16 -3.89 -7.76
CA HIS A 282 5.70 -4.81 -6.72
C HIS A 282 6.67 -5.95 -6.52
N LEU A 283 6.57 -6.67 -5.39
CA LEU A 283 7.36 -7.86 -5.10
C LEU A 283 6.82 -9.07 -5.86
N PHE A 284 7.69 -9.82 -6.48
CA PHE A 284 7.39 -11.19 -6.90
C PHE A 284 7.31 -12.12 -5.69
N PRO A 285 6.55 -13.24 -5.74
CA PRO A 285 6.37 -14.13 -4.59
C PRO A 285 7.66 -14.58 -3.92
N HIS A 286 8.71 -14.88 -4.68
CA HIS A 286 10.02 -15.22 -4.13
C HIS A 286 10.68 -14.05 -3.39
N GLN A 287 10.53 -12.82 -3.90
CA GLN A 287 11.05 -11.60 -3.27
C GLN A 287 10.30 -11.27 -1.97
N THR A 288 8.97 -11.51 -1.94
CA THR A 288 8.17 -11.39 -0.71
C THR A 288 8.71 -12.33 0.38
N VAL A 289 9.02 -13.57 0.03
CA VAL A 289 9.60 -14.56 0.97
C VAL A 289 11.02 -14.18 1.37
N GLU A 290 11.85 -13.76 0.43
CA GLU A 290 13.21 -13.27 0.70
C GLU A 290 13.19 -12.08 1.68
N LEU A 291 12.28 -11.12 1.47
CA LEU A 291 12.10 -10.02 2.39
C LEU A 291 11.63 -10.48 3.77
N ALA A 292 10.69 -11.44 3.83
CA ALA A 292 10.24 -11.98 5.11
C ALA A 292 11.39 -12.67 5.88
N VAL A 293 12.27 -13.41 5.20
CA VAL A 293 13.48 -13.97 5.82
C VAL A 293 14.38 -12.85 6.34
N LYS A 294 14.62 -11.82 5.55
CA LYS A 294 15.47 -10.68 5.89
C LYS A 294 14.95 -9.89 7.10
N LEU A 295 13.67 -9.62 7.17
CA LEU A 295 13.02 -8.90 8.26
C LEU A 295 12.87 -9.74 9.54
N ASN A 296 13.02 -11.06 9.44
CA ASN A 296 12.97 -12.01 10.54
C ASN A 296 11.77 -11.83 11.51
N PRO A 297 10.51 -11.82 11.04
CA PRO A 297 9.36 -11.67 11.89
C PRO A 297 8.98 -13.00 12.56
N LYS A 298 8.34 -12.95 13.75
CA LYS A 298 7.72 -14.13 14.37
C LYS A 298 6.65 -14.72 13.46
N ARG A 299 5.87 -13.86 12.80
CA ARG A 299 4.86 -14.22 11.82
C ARG A 299 4.95 -13.31 10.59
N PHE A 300 4.69 -13.89 9.43
CA PHE A 300 4.63 -13.19 8.14
C PHE A 300 3.22 -13.28 7.58
N MET A 301 2.65 -12.16 7.16
CA MET A 301 1.33 -12.11 6.53
C MET A 301 1.43 -11.48 5.14
N PRO A 302 1.13 -12.24 4.06
CA PRO A 302 1.00 -11.66 2.74
C PRO A 302 -0.23 -10.78 2.65
N ILE A 303 -0.07 -9.55 2.18
CA ILE A 303 -1.14 -8.58 1.90
C ILE A 303 -1.11 -8.15 0.43
N HIS A 304 -1.93 -7.19 0.02
CA HIS A 304 -2.01 -6.63 -1.35
C HIS A 304 -2.59 -7.61 -2.39
N TRP A 305 -3.42 -8.55 -1.94
CA TRP A 305 -4.15 -9.55 -2.74
C TRP A 305 -5.57 -9.75 -2.21
N GLY A 306 -6.35 -10.65 -2.82
CA GLY A 306 -7.66 -11.11 -2.31
C GLY A 306 -8.79 -10.07 -2.38
N ALA A 307 -8.64 -8.97 -3.13
CA ALA A 307 -9.68 -7.95 -3.23
C ALA A 307 -9.91 -7.42 -4.64
N TYR A 308 -8.86 -7.12 -5.41
CA TYR A 308 -8.95 -6.50 -6.73
C TYR A 308 -8.01 -7.17 -7.73
N PRO A 309 -8.39 -7.24 -9.03
CA PRO A 309 -7.54 -7.77 -10.09
C PRO A 309 -6.71 -6.64 -10.72
N LEU A 310 -5.64 -6.21 -10.08
CA LEU A 310 -4.80 -5.10 -10.56
C LEU A 310 -3.62 -5.57 -11.41
N ALA A 311 -3.33 -6.89 -11.44
CA ALA A 311 -2.33 -7.50 -12.31
C ALA A 311 -2.94 -8.57 -13.22
N LEU A 312 -2.09 -9.37 -13.84
CA LEU A 312 -2.45 -10.35 -14.87
C LEU A 312 -2.28 -11.80 -14.42
N HIS A 313 -1.87 -12.02 -13.18
CA HIS A 313 -1.86 -13.32 -12.53
C HIS A 313 -3.21 -13.64 -11.89
N ALA A 314 -3.49 -14.92 -11.64
CA ALA A 314 -4.69 -15.33 -10.92
C ALA A 314 -4.74 -14.72 -9.51
N TRP A 315 -5.93 -14.48 -8.99
CA TRP A 315 -6.16 -13.79 -7.71
C TRP A 315 -5.40 -14.40 -6.52
N ASN A 316 -5.18 -15.72 -6.53
CA ASN A 316 -4.50 -16.48 -5.46
C ASN A 316 -3.09 -16.98 -5.84
N GLU A 317 -2.64 -16.77 -7.08
CA GLU A 317 -1.33 -17.21 -7.54
C GLU A 317 -0.19 -16.73 -6.61
N PRO A 318 -0.17 -15.45 -6.15
CA PRO A 318 0.90 -14.97 -5.28
C PRO A 318 1.05 -15.81 -4.01
N VAL A 319 -0.05 -16.13 -3.34
CA VAL A 319 -0.02 -16.90 -2.08
C VAL A 319 0.18 -18.41 -2.32
N LEU A 320 -0.28 -18.94 -3.43
CA LEU A 320 0.01 -20.33 -3.82
C LEU A 320 1.51 -20.55 -4.05
N GLN A 321 2.24 -19.53 -4.47
CA GLN A 321 3.69 -19.59 -4.65
C GLN A 321 4.44 -19.25 -3.36
N SER A 322 4.11 -18.15 -2.69
CA SER A 322 4.90 -17.64 -1.56
C SER A 322 4.73 -18.47 -0.27
N ILE A 323 3.52 -18.97 0.04
CA ILE A 323 3.28 -19.68 1.30
C ILE A 323 4.09 -21.00 1.40
N PRO A 324 4.10 -21.89 0.40
CA PRO A 324 4.93 -23.09 0.45
C PRO A 324 6.44 -22.78 0.50
N MET A 325 6.90 -21.73 -0.19
CA MET A 325 8.29 -21.28 -0.12
C MET A 325 8.67 -20.78 1.27
N ALA A 326 7.81 -19.96 1.88
CA ALA A 326 8.01 -19.44 3.23
C ALA A 326 8.08 -20.58 4.27
N GLN A 327 7.17 -21.54 4.20
CA GLN A 327 7.14 -22.72 5.09
C GLN A 327 8.41 -23.57 4.98
N LYS A 328 8.93 -23.78 3.75
CA LYS A 328 10.20 -24.49 3.52
C LYS A 328 11.40 -23.80 4.15
N LEU A 329 11.35 -22.47 4.31
CA LEU A 329 12.40 -21.68 4.95
C LEU A 329 12.16 -21.47 6.46
N GLY A 330 11.19 -22.18 7.06
CA GLY A 330 10.88 -22.11 8.48
C GLY A 330 10.11 -20.86 8.92
N LEU A 331 9.61 -20.07 7.99
CA LEU A 331 8.72 -18.96 8.31
C LEU A 331 7.32 -19.46 8.70
N ASN A 332 6.65 -18.69 9.54
CA ASN A 332 5.31 -19.00 10.04
C ASN A 332 4.28 -18.05 9.38
N PRO A 333 3.73 -18.36 8.20
CA PRO A 333 2.79 -17.50 7.52
C PRO A 333 1.44 -17.40 8.23
N LEU A 334 0.79 -16.23 8.11
CA LEU A 334 -0.58 -15.95 8.51
C LEU A 334 -1.45 -15.77 7.27
N THR A 335 -2.53 -16.51 7.18
CA THR A 335 -3.53 -16.41 6.10
C THR A 335 -4.93 -16.38 6.69
N PRO A 336 -5.27 -15.34 7.52
CA PRO A 336 -6.59 -15.26 8.12
C PRO A 336 -7.66 -15.13 7.03
N LEU A 337 -8.87 -15.59 7.33
CA LEU A 337 -10.03 -15.27 6.51
C LEU A 337 -10.24 -13.74 6.50
N ILE A 338 -10.74 -13.22 5.40
CA ILE A 338 -11.09 -11.80 5.31
C ILE A 338 -12.16 -11.51 6.36
N GLY A 339 -11.92 -10.52 7.25
CA GLY A 339 -12.80 -10.20 8.38
C GLY A 339 -12.54 -10.98 9.68
N GLN A 340 -11.71 -12.02 9.66
CA GLN A 340 -11.33 -12.74 10.89
C GLN A 340 -10.55 -11.84 11.83
N VAL A 341 -10.88 -11.89 13.14
CA VAL A 341 -10.00 -11.32 14.18
C VAL A 341 -8.86 -12.30 14.43
N PHE A 342 -7.64 -11.81 14.42
CA PHE A 342 -6.42 -12.61 14.65
C PHE A 342 -5.37 -11.83 15.43
N ASP A 343 -4.39 -12.55 15.95
CA ASP A 343 -3.17 -12.05 16.60
C ASP A 343 -1.95 -12.88 16.16
N VAL A 344 -0.81 -12.65 16.78
CA VAL A 344 0.44 -13.33 16.46
C VAL A 344 0.39 -14.85 16.72
N ASP A 345 -0.45 -15.33 17.62
CA ASP A 345 -0.58 -16.74 18.00
C ASP A 345 -1.66 -17.48 17.19
N THR A 346 -2.49 -16.77 16.45
CA THR A 346 -3.62 -17.35 15.73
C THR A 346 -3.16 -18.35 14.66
N LEU A 347 -3.74 -19.53 14.65
CA LEU A 347 -3.60 -20.49 13.56
C LEU A 347 -4.59 -20.15 12.45
N THR A 348 -4.12 -20.09 11.22
CA THR A 348 -4.93 -19.68 10.07
C THR A 348 -5.02 -20.77 9.00
N PRO A 349 -6.19 -20.94 8.34
CA PRO A 349 -6.38 -21.95 7.31
C PRO A 349 -5.76 -21.52 5.96
N SER A 350 -5.43 -22.52 5.13
CA SER A 350 -5.00 -22.32 3.73
C SER A 350 -6.21 -22.23 2.79
N TRP A 351 -7.16 -21.37 3.09
CA TRP A 351 -8.44 -21.22 2.38
C TRP A 351 -8.31 -20.83 0.90
N PHE A 352 -7.21 -20.24 0.51
CA PHE A 352 -6.91 -19.80 -0.85
C PHE A 352 -6.58 -20.97 -1.83
N GLN A 353 -6.43 -22.20 -1.31
CA GLN A 353 -6.10 -23.39 -2.12
C GLN A 353 -7.31 -24.03 -2.79
N ASN A 354 -8.50 -23.82 -2.24
CA ASN A 354 -9.71 -24.58 -2.59
C ASN A 354 -10.70 -23.80 -3.49
N ASN A 355 -10.27 -22.68 -4.08
CA ASN A 355 -11.12 -21.82 -4.93
C ASN A 355 -10.56 -21.66 -6.33
#